data_af9dac72571fc52a01503117243d7ff9
#
_entry.id   af9dac72571fc52a01503117243d7ff9
#
_cell.length_a   1.000
_cell.length_b   1.000
_cell.length_c   1.000
_cell.angle_alpha   90.00
_cell.angle_beta   90.00
_cell.angle_gamma   90.00
#
_symmetry.space_group_name_H-M   'P 1'
#
loop_
_entity.id
_entity.type
_entity.pdbx_description
1 polymer ?
#
loop_
_entity_poly.entity_id
_entity_poly.type
_entity_poly.pdbx_seq_one_letter_code
_entity_poly.pdbx_strand_id
1 'polypeptide(L)'
;MFFDLKKKISYKEWNVGFFNAIPEDLVSDNIDLSNITWLRRDSKFHCYADPFILNVSDYTIDLLVEDILLGSKNVATICHLSVDKCTGEIIEKYT
;
A
#
# COMPACT_ATOMS: atom_id res chain seq x y z
N MET A 1 6.16 -7.68 13.28
CA MET A 1 4.98 -6.83 13.02
C MET A 1 5.15 -6.11 11.70
N PHE A 2 4.11 -6.02 10.92
CA PHE A 2 4.16 -5.42 9.59
C PHE A 2 3.37 -4.11 9.59
N PHE A 3 3.95 -3.05 8.99
CA PHE A 3 3.33 -1.73 8.92
C PHE A 3 3.22 -1.28 7.48
N ASP A 4 2.22 -0.46 7.21
CA ASP A 4 2.03 0.19 5.93
C ASP A 4 2.28 1.70 6.05
N LEU A 5 2.69 2.28 4.93
CA LEU A 5 2.86 3.72 4.76
C LEU A 5 2.13 4.17 3.52
N LYS A 6 1.68 5.40 3.52
CA LYS A 6 1.20 6.04 2.30
C LYS A 6 2.06 7.26 2.00
N LYS A 7 2.26 7.51 0.72
CA LYS A 7 3.03 8.66 0.23
C LYS A 7 2.22 9.41 -0.80
N LYS A 8 2.10 10.70 -0.62
CA LYS A 8 1.51 11.58 -1.62
C LYS A 8 2.54 11.83 -2.72
N ILE A 9 2.28 11.31 -3.92
CA ILE A 9 3.18 11.44 -5.08
C ILE A 9 2.85 12.63 -5.96
N SER A 10 1.66 13.18 -5.81
CA SER A 10 1.27 14.46 -6.37
C SER A 10 0.15 15.05 -5.52
N TYR A 11 -0.31 16.22 -5.91
CA TYR A 11 -1.38 16.91 -5.19
C TYR A 11 -2.68 16.10 -5.08
N LYS A 12 -2.95 15.14 -6.00
CA LYS A 12 -4.14 14.28 -5.98
C LYS A 12 -3.85 12.79 -5.95
N GLU A 13 -2.60 12.39 -5.87
CA GLU A 13 -2.20 10.99 -5.98
C GLU A 13 -1.47 10.51 -4.74
N TRP A 14 -1.75 9.28 -4.35
CA TRP A 14 -1.15 8.62 -3.21
C TRP A 14 -0.52 7.30 -3.64
N ASN A 15 0.47 6.84 -2.90
CA ASN A 15 1.01 5.50 -3.03
C ASN A 15 1.12 4.85 -1.65
N VAL A 16 1.13 3.52 -1.64
CA VAL A 16 1.19 2.69 -0.44
C VAL A 16 2.52 1.97 -0.41
N GLY A 17 3.18 1.99 0.73
CA GLY A 17 4.41 1.26 0.97
C GLY A 17 4.30 0.34 2.18
N PHE A 18 5.16 -0.67 2.20
CA PHE A 18 5.20 -1.66 3.28
C PHE A 18 6.59 -1.76 3.85
N PHE A 19 6.68 -1.91 5.15
CA PHE A 19 7.94 -2.23 5.80
C PHE A 19 7.68 -3.15 6.99
N ASN A 20 8.69 -3.92 7.34
CA ASN A 20 8.65 -4.82 8.48
C ASN A 20 9.46 -4.20 9.62
N ALA A 21 8.86 -4.08 10.79
CA ALA A 21 9.50 -3.49 11.96
C ALA A 21 8.99 -4.15 13.24
N ILE A 22 9.82 -4.12 14.27
CA ILE A 22 9.39 -4.48 15.62
C ILE A 22 8.94 -3.21 16.36
N PRO A 23 8.08 -3.32 17.40
CA PRO A 23 7.57 -2.15 18.11
C PRO A 23 8.65 -1.24 18.69
N GLU A 24 9.79 -1.78 19.12
CA GLU A 24 10.89 -0.99 19.65
C GLU A 24 11.48 -0.04 18.61
N ASP A 25 11.52 -0.44 17.34
CA ASP A 25 12.00 0.42 16.26
C ASP A 25 11.14 1.65 16.08
N LEU A 26 9.82 1.51 16.30
CA LEU A 26 8.87 2.62 16.21
C LEU A 26 9.05 3.61 17.34
N VAL A 27 9.39 3.13 18.54
CA VAL A 27 9.59 3.96 19.73
C VAL A 27 10.93 4.69 19.69
N SER A 28 11.96 4.06 19.14
CA SER A 28 13.33 4.58 19.14
C SER A 28 13.69 5.42 17.92
N ASP A 29 12.76 5.65 17.00
CA ASP A 29 12.97 6.35 15.72
C ASP A 29 14.06 5.70 14.83
N ASN A 30 14.30 4.40 15.02
CA ASN A 30 15.31 3.65 14.25
C ASN A 30 14.70 2.92 13.05
N ILE A 31 13.65 3.46 12.46
CA ILE A 31 13.02 2.88 11.29
C ILE A 31 13.86 3.16 10.07
N ASP A 32 14.30 2.11 9.39
CA ASP A 32 15.00 2.21 8.13
C ASP A 32 14.00 2.28 6.98
N LEU A 33 13.73 3.49 6.52
CA LEU A 33 12.77 3.73 5.44
C LEU A 33 13.31 3.32 4.06
N SER A 34 14.61 2.98 3.94
CA SER A 34 15.17 2.47 2.68
C SER A 34 14.68 1.07 2.34
N ASN A 35 14.15 0.33 3.31
CA ASN A 35 13.61 -1.03 3.14
C ASN A 35 12.10 -1.05 2.86
N ILE A 36 11.54 0.04 2.43
CA ILE A 36 10.12 0.09 2.06
C ILE A 36 9.90 -0.57 0.71
N THR A 37 8.97 -1.52 0.64
CA THR A 37 8.43 -2.04 -0.61
C THR A 37 7.21 -1.22 -0.99
N TRP A 38 7.30 -0.52 -2.11
CA TRP A 38 6.19 0.29 -2.61
C TRP A 38 5.26 -0.54 -3.48
N LEU A 39 3.95 -0.35 -3.29
CA LEU A 39 2.93 -0.94 -4.15
C LEU A 39 3.16 -0.49 -5.59
N ARG A 40 3.22 -1.45 -6.52
CA ARG A 40 3.33 -1.15 -7.95
C ARG A 40 1.93 -0.92 -8.50
N ARG A 41 1.68 0.29 -8.95
CA ARG A 41 0.37 0.64 -9.51
C ARG A 41 0.13 -0.17 -10.79
N ASP A 42 -1.05 -0.76 -10.87
CA ASP A 42 -1.49 -1.54 -12.04
C ASP A 42 -1.91 -0.65 -13.21
N SER A 43 -2.16 0.63 -12.95
CA SER A 43 -2.58 1.60 -13.95
C SER A 43 -2.23 3.02 -13.50
N LYS A 44 -1.86 3.88 -14.46
CA LYS A 44 -1.69 5.32 -14.21
C LYS A 44 -3.01 6.06 -13.96
N PHE A 45 -4.15 5.39 -14.22
CA PHE A 45 -5.47 5.98 -14.03
C PHE A 45 -6.04 5.74 -12.64
N HIS A 46 -5.39 4.91 -11.84
CA HIS A 46 -5.78 4.60 -10.47
C HIS A 46 -4.66 4.93 -9.51
N CYS A 47 -5.00 5.34 -8.31
CA CYS A 47 -4.09 5.30 -7.18
C CYS A 47 -4.80 4.70 -5.97
N TYR A 48 -4.01 4.28 -4.99
CA TYR A 48 -4.52 3.60 -3.80
C TYR A 48 -4.15 4.38 -2.56
N ALA A 49 -5.08 4.43 -1.62
CA ALA A 49 -4.90 5.15 -0.37
C ALA A 49 -5.55 4.40 0.79
N ASP A 50 -5.25 4.84 1.99
CA ASP A 50 -5.88 4.39 3.24
C ASP A 50 -5.91 2.86 3.38
N PRO A 51 -4.76 2.18 3.30
CA PRO A 51 -4.70 0.73 3.34
C PRO A 51 -5.06 0.19 4.72
N PHE A 52 -5.73 -0.95 4.72
CA PHE A 52 -6.01 -1.74 5.91
C PHE A 52 -5.53 -3.17 5.67
N ILE A 53 -4.59 -3.65 6.49
CA ILE A 53 -4.03 -5.00 6.34
C ILE A 53 -5.03 -6.01 6.88
N LEU A 54 -5.47 -6.93 6.01
CA LEU A 54 -6.34 -8.03 6.38
C LEU A 54 -5.55 -9.25 6.83
N ASN A 55 -4.47 -9.57 6.10
CA ASN A 55 -3.68 -10.76 6.35
C ASN A 55 -2.27 -10.60 5.77
N VAL A 56 -1.29 -11.20 6.44
CA VAL A 56 0.09 -11.27 5.96
C VAL A 56 0.50 -12.72 5.97
N SER A 57 0.96 -13.22 4.81
CA SER A 57 1.54 -14.54 4.66
C SER A 57 3.05 -14.42 4.41
N ASP A 58 3.71 -15.54 4.14
CA ASP A 58 5.14 -15.53 3.83
C ASP A 58 5.45 -14.78 2.54
N TYR A 59 4.52 -14.76 1.58
CA TYR A 59 4.75 -14.23 0.24
C TYR A 59 3.84 -13.07 -0.12
N THR A 60 2.69 -12.94 0.54
CA THR A 60 1.65 -11.98 0.15
C THR A 60 1.15 -11.16 1.32
N ILE A 61 0.62 -9.99 0.99
CA ILE A 61 -0.14 -9.14 1.90
C ILE A 61 -1.51 -8.92 1.28
N ASP A 62 -2.56 -9.16 2.06
CA ASP A 62 -3.94 -8.86 1.66
C ASP A 62 -4.39 -7.56 2.29
N LEU A 63 -4.86 -6.65 1.46
CA LEU A 63 -5.24 -5.29 1.86
C LEU A 63 -6.66 -4.95 1.44
N LEU A 64 -7.34 -4.19 2.27
CA LEU A 64 -8.41 -3.32 1.80
C LEU A 64 -7.82 -1.95 1.55
N VAL A 65 -8.10 -1.37 0.41
CA VAL A 65 -7.61 -0.04 0.04
C VAL A 65 -8.74 0.78 -0.56
N GLU A 66 -8.58 2.09 -0.49
CA GLU A 66 -9.38 3.01 -1.28
C GLU A 66 -8.79 3.06 -2.68
N ASP A 67 -9.54 2.58 -3.66
CA ASP A 67 -9.15 2.63 -5.08
C ASP A 67 -9.74 3.91 -5.68
N ILE A 68 -8.86 4.84 -6.04
CA ILE A 68 -9.24 6.15 -6.54
C ILE A 68 -9.01 6.16 -8.05
N LEU A 69 -10.11 6.26 -8.80
CA LEU A 69 -10.04 6.48 -10.25
C LEU A 69 -9.80 7.96 -10.51
N LEU A 70 -8.66 8.26 -11.12
CA LEU A 70 -8.24 9.63 -11.39
C LEU A 70 -8.97 10.20 -12.62
N GLY A 71 -9.36 11.46 -12.54
CA GLY A 71 -10.08 12.13 -13.62
C GLY A 71 -10.56 13.52 -13.21
N SER A 72 -11.52 14.09 -13.96
CA SER A 72 -12.09 15.39 -13.65
C SER A 72 -12.82 15.39 -12.30
N LYS A 73 -13.41 14.25 -11.94
CA LYS A 73 -13.92 13.96 -10.60
C LYS A 73 -13.30 12.64 -10.16
N ASN A 74 -12.52 12.66 -9.10
CA ASN A 74 -11.97 11.43 -8.56
C ASN A 74 -13.08 10.61 -7.92
N VAL A 75 -13.21 9.36 -8.34
CA VAL A 75 -14.18 8.41 -7.80
C VAL A 75 -13.43 7.37 -7.01
N ALA A 76 -13.83 7.18 -5.77
CA ALA A 76 -13.20 6.23 -4.86
C ALA A 76 -14.13 5.07 -4.54
N THR A 77 -13.58 3.86 -4.55
CA THR A 77 -14.25 2.64 -4.12
C THR A 77 -13.32 1.84 -3.22
N ILE A 78 -13.86 0.95 -2.43
CA ILE A 78 -13.05 0.04 -1.63
C ILE A 78 -12.79 -1.22 -2.44
N CYS A 79 -11.54 -1.65 -2.50
CA CYS A 79 -11.19 -2.91 -3.12
C CYS A 79 -10.23 -3.73 -2.26
N HIS A 80 -10.20 -5.03 -2.53
CA HIS A 80 -9.28 -5.97 -1.91
C HIS A 80 -8.13 -6.23 -2.88
N LEU A 81 -6.90 -6.02 -2.42
CA LEU A 81 -5.69 -6.35 -3.17
C LEU A 81 -4.94 -7.47 -2.47
N SER A 82 -4.45 -8.44 -3.25
CA SER A 82 -3.41 -9.35 -2.83
C SER A 82 -2.11 -8.94 -3.51
N VAL A 83 -1.09 -8.66 -2.73
CA VAL A 83 0.13 -8.01 -3.19
C VAL A 83 1.33 -8.89 -2.85
N ASP A 84 2.27 -8.98 -3.80
CA ASP A 84 3.57 -9.63 -3.55
C ASP A 84 4.35 -8.82 -2.51
N LYS A 85 4.73 -9.48 -1.44
CA LYS A 85 5.38 -8.89 -0.29
C LYS A 85 6.78 -8.33 -0.58
N CYS A 86 7.46 -8.92 -1.57
CA CYS A 86 8.82 -8.55 -1.92
C CYS A 86 8.88 -7.48 -3.01
N THR A 87 7.99 -7.55 -3.99
CA THR A 87 8.03 -6.68 -5.16
C THR A 87 7.02 -5.55 -5.14
N GLY A 88 5.94 -5.70 -4.34
CA GLY A 88 4.83 -4.75 -4.34
C GLY A 88 3.87 -4.93 -5.51
N GLU A 89 4.05 -5.99 -6.30
CA GLU A 89 3.20 -6.25 -7.45
C GLU A 89 1.83 -6.75 -7.01
N ILE A 90 0.78 -6.24 -7.64
CA ILE A 90 -0.59 -6.68 -7.39
C ILE A 90 -0.79 -8.03 -8.07
N ILE A 91 -1.07 -9.06 -7.27
CA ILE A 91 -1.30 -10.42 -7.76
C ILE A 91 -2.76 -10.58 -8.14
N GLU A 92 -3.66 -10.13 -7.27
CA GLU A 92 -5.10 -10.22 -7.47
C GLU A 92 -5.79 -8.96 -6.96
N LYS A 93 -6.87 -8.56 -7.63
CA LYS A 93 -7.68 -7.41 -7.26
C LYS A 93 -9.16 -7.79 -7.32
N TYR A 94 -9.85 -7.54 -6.22
CA TYR A 94 -11.29 -7.78 -6.08
C TYR A 94 -11.99 -6.46 -5.77
N THR A 95 -12.98 -6.14 -6.53
CA THR A 95 -13.78 -4.93 -6.30
C THR A 95 -15.09 -5.24 -5.59
#